data_db64dd3afd6364c278f1a9175cbcdb37
#
_entry.id   db64dd3afd6364c278f1a9175cbcdb37
#
_cell.length_a   1.000
_cell.length_b   1.000
_cell.length_c   1.000
_cell.angle_alpha   90.00
_cell.angle_beta   90.00
_cell.angle_gamma   90.00
#
_symmetry.space_group_name_H-M   'P 1'
#
loop_
_entity.id
_entity.type
_entity.pdbx_description
1 polymer ?
#
loop_
_entity_poly.entity_id
_entity_poly.type
_entity_poly.pdbx_seq_one_letter_code
_entity_poly.pdbx_strand_id
1 'polypeptide(L)'
;MAKSIRLIKSLTRLLLPVVVLLVVAVAGASIWLVHETAHPVSAAYLVTPEVYGMLSARGAQVTDEKWVNKDGTSARGWLLRGSQDAPAVILLHKYGANRSYVLNLGVKLNEATNFTVLMPDQRGHGQNPSVDYTSFGGCEADDTTAAIEFLRNLKTPEQFSLVGKDIGIYGLEMGSLAAIAAATKDPSVKALALDSVPQNADSMIASTVESRYPFGSVVTSEFAKLGTRPYFYQGCYRRESSCDMAKTLAGRSVLLMAGLDAPQFQDSTSKLSKCFPSNSMLEAKTDLSPSGYSIINASLELSESYDQRVIDFFRLALGQPAI
;
A
#
# COMPACT_ATOMS: atom_id res chain seq x y z
N MET A 1 -6.33 57.96 -24.38
CA MET A 1 -5.78 56.64 -24.74
C MET A 1 -4.28 56.48 -24.45
N ALA A 2 -3.36 57.32 -24.89
CA ALA A 2 -1.91 57.14 -24.69
C ALA A 2 -1.41 57.13 -23.23
N LYS A 3 -2.03 57.90 -22.31
CA LYS A 3 -1.70 57.87 -20.86
C LYS A 3 -2.08 56.58 -20.20
N SER A 4 -3.26 55.98 -20.51
CA SER A 4 -3.69 54.69 -19.94
C SER A 4 -2.80 53.53 -20.39
N ILE A 5 -2.34 53.51 -21.63
CA ILE A 5 -1.43 52.47 -22.15
C ILE A 5 -0.05 52.56 -21.48
N ARG A 6 0.46 53.77 -21.21
CA ARG A 6 1.73 53.92 -20.46
C ARG A 6 1.61 53.47 -19.00
N LEU A 7 0.49 53.76 -18.36
CA LEU A 7 0.23 53.33 -16.98
C LEU A 7 0.13 51.79 -16.89
N ILE A 8 -0.58 51.16 -17.81
CA ILE A 8 -0.68 49.69 -17.89
C ILE A 8 0.71 49.05 -18.11
N LYS A 9 1.51 49.57 -19.05
CA LYS A 9 2.86 49.07 -19.31
C LYS A 9 3.80 49.25 -18.11
N SER A 10 3.66 50.34 -17.33
CA SER A 10 4.45 50.55 -16.12
C SER A 10 4.02 49.59 -15.00
N LEU A 11 2.70 49.39 -14.82
CA LEU A 11 2.16 48.45 -13.82
C LEU A 11 2.52 47.03 -14.14
N THR A 12 2.43 46.59 -15.39
CA THR A 12 2.85 45.22 -15.79
C THR A 12 4.33 45.01 -15.59
N ARG A 13 5.21 45.96 -15.86
CA ARG A 13 6.66 45.85 -15.58
C ARG A 13 6.98 45.75 -14.11
N LEU A 14 6.19 46.35 -13.21
CA LEU A 14 6.37 46.29 -11.79
C LEU A 14 5.78 44.98 -11.21
N LEU A 15 4.60 44.58 -11.68
CA LEU A 15 3.90 43.41 -11.15
C LEU A 15 4.44 42.08 -11.70
N LEU A 16 4.95 42.03 -12.93
CA LEU A 16 5.40 40.83 -13.59
C LEU A 16 6.49 40.10 -12.79
N PRO A 17 7.57 40.76 -12.30
CA PRO A 17 8.59 40.08 -11.49
C PRO A 17 8.02 39.55 -10.16
N VAL A 18 7.09 40.27 -9.53
CA VAL A 18 6.45 39.83 -8.28
C VAL A 18 5.60 38.59 -8.54
N VAL A 19 4.81 38.55 -9.61
CA VAL A 19 4.00 37.38 -10.01
C VAL A 19 4.92 36.18 -10.32
N VAL A 20 6.02 36.41 -11.06
CA VAL A 20 6.99 35.34 -11.36
C VAL A 20 7.61 34.78 -10.10
N LEU A 21 8.04 35.63 -9.16
CA LEU A 21 8.58 35.19 -7.88
C LEU A 21 7.56 34.39 -7.06
N LEU A 22 6.30 34.83 -7.04
CA LEU A 22 5.22 34.10 -6.36
C LEU A 22 4.99 32.72 -6.99
N VAL A 23 4.96 32.64 -8.31
CA VAL A 23 4.79 31.35 -9.02
C VAL A 23 5.96 30.40 -8.72
N VAL A 24 7.19 30.90 -8.73
CA VAL A 24 8.37 30.10 -8.40
C VAL A 24 8.33 29.65 -6.95
N ALA A 25 7.93 30.52 -6.02
CA ALA A 25 7.81 30.18 -4.60
C ALA A 25 6.73 29.09 -4.38
N VAL A 26 5.56 29.22 -5.02
CA VAL A 26 4.48 28.22 -4.94
C VAL A 26 4.93 26.89 -5.54
N ALA A 27 5.58 26.92 -6.71
CA ALA A 27 6.08 25.70 -7.33
C ALA A 27 7.14 25.00 -6.46
N GLY A 28 8.08 25.76 -5.89
CA GLY A 28 9.11 25.26 -4.98
C GLY A 28 8.49 24.63 -3.71
N ALA A 29 7.53 25.33 -3.10
CA ALA A 29 6.82 24.83 -1.92
C ALA A 29 6.02 23.56 -2.24
N SER A 30 5.37 23.51 -3.40
CA SER A 30 4.61 22.34 -3.87
C SER A 30 5.52 21.10 -4.05
N ILE A 31 6.65 21.28 -4.71
CA ILE A 31 7.64 20.21 -4.92
C ILE A 31 8.24 19.77 -3.57
N TRP A 32 8.54 20.71 -2.68
CA TRP A 32 9.08 20.41 -1.36
C TRP A 32 8.10 19.60 -0.51
N LEU A 33 6.81 19.94 -0.49
CA LEU A 33 5.78 19.17 0.22
C LEU A 33 5.70 17.72 -0.27
N VAL A 34 5.78 17.51 -1.58
CA VAL A 34 5.79 16.15 -2.14
C VAL A 34 7.08 15.41 -1.76
N HIS A 35 8.23 16.09 -1.82
CA HIS A 35 9.51 15.50 -1.43
C HIS A 35 9.48 15.02 0.02
N GLU A 36 9.07 15.87 0.96
CA GLU A 36 8.94 15.54 2.38
C GLU A 36 7.98 14.36 2.64
N THR A 37 6.92 14.26 1.83
CA THR A 37 5.94 13.18 1.94
C THR A 37 6.44 11.90 1.28
N ALA A 38 7.15 12.01 0.16
CA ALA A 38 7.70 10.86 -0.54
C ALA A 38 8.86 10.17 0.21
N HIS A 39 9.49 10.86 1.18
CA HIS A 39 10.55 10.30 2.02
C HIS A 39 10.02 10.04 3.45
N PRO A 40 9.37 8.90 3.68
CA PRO A 40 8.83 8.59 5.00
C PRO A 40 9.96 8.42 6.02
N VAL A 41 9.69 8.84 7.25
CA VAL A 41 10.62 8.58 8.36
C VAL A 41 10.64 7.08 8.63
N SER A 42 11.83 6.49 8.68
CA SER A 42 11.99 5.06 8.98
C SER A 42 11.43 4.75 10.37
N ALA A 43 10.40 3.93 10.42
CA ALA A 43 9.83 3.44 11.66
C ALA A 43 10.67 2.25 12.18
N ALA A 44 10.91 2.22 13.49
CA ALA A 44 11.47 1.04 14.14
C ALA A 44 10.55 -0.17 13.99
N TYR A 45 11.10 -1.37 13.98
CA TYR A 45 10.27 -2.57 14.01
C TYR A 45 9.52 -2.66 15.35
N LEU A 46 8.22 -2.89 15.27
CA LEU A 46 7.36 -3.08 16.45
C LEU A 46 7.75 -4.34 17.22
N VAL A 47 8.11 -5.38 16.47
CA VAL A 47 8.55 -6.67 16.98
C VAL A 47 9.47 -7.32 15.94
N THR A 48 10.47 -8.09 16.37
CA THR A 48 11.32 -8.86 15.47
C THR A 48 10.87 -10.32 15.43
N PRO A 49 11.23 -11.06 14.36
CA PRO A 49 10.92 -12.50 14.28
C PRO A 49 11.43 -13.32 15.45
N GLU A 50 12.61 -12.99 15.98
CA GLU A 50 13.21 -13.69 17.10
C GLU A 50 12.35 -13.55 18.37
N VAL A 51 11.90 -12.33 18.66
CA VAL A 51 11.01 -12.07 19.81
C VAL A 51 9.65 -12.73 19.58
N TYR A 52 9.12 -12.64 18.37
CA TYR A 52 7.83 -13.25 18.06
C TYR A 52 7.88 -14.77 18.10
N GLY A 53 8.96 -15.40 17.64
CA GLY A 53 9.16 -16.86 17.68
C GLY A 53 9.15 -17.44 19.10
N MET A 54 9.57 -16.66 20.10
CA MET A 54 9.47 -17.03 21.51
C MET A 54 8.02 -17.00 22.04
N LEU A 55 7.15 -16.23 21.40
CA LEU A 55 5.74 -16.07 21.81
C LEU A 55 4.78 -16.92 20.96
N SER A 56 5.23 -17.41 19.80
CA SER A 56 4.42 -18.23 18.89
C SER A 56 4.23 -19.64 19.45
N ALA A 57 2.99 -20.09 19.48
CA ALA A 57 2.64 -21.44 19.99
C ALA A 57 3.23 -22.59 19.16
N ARG A 58 3.54 -22.36 17.88
CA ARG A 58 4.11 -23.35 16.95
C ARG A 58 5.59 -23.10 16.60
N GLY A 59 6.23 -22.09 17.21
CA GLY A 59 7.62 -21.74 16.92
C GLY A 59 7.80 -21.27 15.48
N ALA A 60 6.97 -20.31 15.04
CA ALA A 60 7.00 -19.80 13.67
C ALA A 60 8.42 -19.44 13.20
N GLN A 61 8.88 -20.10 12.15
CA GLN A 61 10.20 -19.85 11.55
C GLN A 61 10.09 -18.80 10.47
N VAL A 62 10.41 -17.57 10.83
CA VAL A 62 10.45 -16.43 9.91
C VAL A 62 11.86 -16.27 9.36
N THR A 63 12.02 -16.31 8.04
CA THR A 63 13.32 -16.07 7.38
C THR A 63 13.36 -14.67 6.76
N ASP A 64 14.55 -14.05 6.77
CA ASP A 64 14.78 -12.75 6.10
C ASP A 64 15.27 -13.01 4.67
N GLU A 65 14.42 -12.73 3.70
CA GLU A 65 14.67 -13.01 2.29
C GLU A 65 14.97 -11.72 1.53
N LYS A 66 15.73 -11.87 0.43
CA LYS A 66 16.06 -10.78 -0.49
C LYS A 66 15.83 -11.20 -1.92
N TRP A 67 15.36 -10.26 -2.73
CA TRP A 67 15.19 -10.45 -4.17
C TRP A 67 15.46 -9.14 -4.92
N VAL A 68 15.45 -9.20 -6.24
CA VAL A 68 15.66 -8.03 -7.10
C VAL A 68 14.34 -7.60 -7.72
N ASN A 69 14.03 -6.33 -7.61
CA ASN A 69 12.88 -5.70 -8.25
C ASN A 69 13.12 -5.55 -9.77
N LYS A 70 12.06 -5.26 -10.53
CA LYS A 70 12.13 -5.08 -11.99
C LYS A 70 13.04 -3.94 -12.44
N ASP A 71 13.22 -2.93 -11.61
CA ASP A 71 14.11 -1.79 -11.85
C ASP A 71 15.57 -2.04 -11.40
N GLY A 72 15.89 -3.26 -10.95
CA GLY A 72 17.21 -3.65 -10.48
C GLY A 72 17.50 -3.29 -9.02
N THR A 73 16.58 -2.64 -8.31
CA THR A 73 16.75 -2.35 -6.88
C THR A 73 16.58 -3.62 -6.04
N SER A 74 17.24 -3.65 -4.87
CA SER A 74 17.11 -4.78 -3.95
C SER A 74 15.86 -4.61 -3.10
N ALA A 75 15.05 -5.64 -3.02
CA ALA A 75 13.93 -5.78 -2.09
C ALA A 75 14.26 -6.79 -1.00
N ARG A 76 13.55 -6.70 0.11
CA ARG A 76 13.65 -7.65 1.22
C ARG A 76 12.31 -7.81 1.93
N GLY A 77 12.14 -8.94 2.57
CA GLY A 77 10.93 -9.23 3.33
C GLY A 77 11.11 -10.41 4.27
N TRP A 78 10.15 -10.59 5.15
CA TRP A 78 10.04 -11.77 5.98
C TRP A 78 9.17 -12.82 5.31
N LEU A 79 9.65 -14.06 5.31
CA LEU A 79 8.98 -15.20 4.72
C LEU A 79 8.66 -16.26 5.76
N LEU A 80 7.41 -16.70 5.78
CA LEU A 80 6.93 -17.89 6.45
C LEU A 80 6.61 -18.94 5.38
N ARG A 81 7.32 -20.05 5.38
CA ARG A 81 7.11 -21.14 4.42
C ARG A 81 5.86 -21.93 4.80
N GLY A 82 5.00 -22.19 3.82
CA GLY A 82 3.83 -23.03 3.95
C GLY A 82 4.06 -24.47 3.50
N SER A 83 2.98 -25.20 3.28
CA SER A 83 3.04 -26.53 2.68
C SER A 83 3.41 -26.45 1.20
N GLN A 84 3.99 -27.54 0.68
CA GLN A 84 4.31 -27.66 -0.74
C GLN A 84 3.05 -27.49 -1.60
N ASP A 85 3.17 -26.74 -2.69
CA ASP A 85 2.10 -26.43 -3.66
C ASP A 85 0.87 -25.70 -3.04
N ALA A 86 0.99 -25.20 -1.79
CA ALA A 86 -0.02 -24.36 -1.19
C ALA A 86 -0.01 -22.95 -1.81
N PRO A 87 -1.15 -22.23 -1.75
CA PRO A 87 -1.20 -20.80 -2.12
C PRO A 87 -0.20 -19.97 -1.32
N ALA A 88 0.11 -18.77 -1.84
CA ALA A 88 0.86 -17.79 -1.07
C ALA A 88 0.08 -16.48 -0.89
N VAL A 89 0.37 -15.78 0.20
CA VAL A 89 -0.21 -14.47 0.50
C VAL A 89 0.90 -13.45 0.74
N ILE A 90 0.82 -12.29 0.08
CA ILE A 90 1.72 -11.15 0.31
C ILE A 90 0.98 -10.15 1.20
N LEU A 91 1.63 -9.67 2.28
CA LEU A 91 1.06 -8.68 3.19
C LEU A 91 1.80 -7.36 3.04
N LEU A 92 1.11 -6.33 2.51
CA LEU A 92 1.63 -5.00 2.24
C LEU A 92 1.18 -4.03 3.34
N HIS A 93 2.14 -3.47 4.07
CA HIS A 93 1.89 -2.53 5.16
C HIS A 93 1.47 -1.14 4.68
N LYS A 94 1.01 -0.27 5.58
CA LYS A 94 0.64 1.12 5.29
C LYS A 94 1.86 2.04 5.20
N TYR A 95 1.64 3.26 4.67
CA TYR A 95 2.63 4.34 4.70
C TYR A 95 3.12 4.63 6.14
N GLY A 96 4.40 4.91 6.27
CA GLY A 96 5.05 5.19 7.56
C GLY A 96 5.20 3.97 8.48
N ALA A 97 4.78 2.78 8.05
CA ALA A 97 4.98 1.51 8.75
C ALA A 97 6.12 0.70 8.10
N ASN A 98 6.25 -0.55 8.49
CA ASN A 98 7.17 -1.52 7.92
C ASN A 98 6.59 -2.94 8.06
N ARG A 99 7.30 -3.95 7.59
CA ARG A 99 6.87 -5.37 7.62
C ARG A 99 6.49 -5.90 8.99
N SER A 100 7.01 -5.32 10.10
CA SER A 100 6.64 -5.75 11.45
C SER A 100 5.18 -5.41 11.81
N TYR A 101 4.57 -4.44 11.11
CA TYR A 101 3.18 -4.08 11.32
C TYR A 101 2.22 -5.23 10.99
N VAL A 102 2.58 -6.05 10.03
CA VAL A 102 1.75 -7.18 9.53
C VAL A 102 2.27 -8.54 10.01
N LEU A 103 3.31 -8.58 10.85
CA LEU A 103 3.92 -9.83 11.30
C LEU A 103 2.93 -10.72 12.06
N ASN A 104 2.16 -10.15 12.99
CA ASN A 104 1.18 -10.90 13.77
C ASN A 104 0.14 -11.59 12.87
N LEU A 105 -0.46 -10.83 11.96
CA LEU A 105 -1.39 -11.38 10.96
C LEU A 105 -0.70 -12.45 10.09
N GLY A 106 0.54 -12.20 9.67
CA GLY A 106 1.29 -13.12 8.81
C GLY A 106 1.54 -14.47 9.47
N VAL A 107 1.95 -14.48 10.74
CA VAL A 107 2.18 -15.72 11.48
C VAL A 107 0.87 -16.48 11.70
N LYS A 108 -0.19 -15.82 12.16
CA LYS A 108 -1.50 -16.44 12.35
C LYS A 108 -2.08 -17.01 11.04
N LEU A 109 -1.94 -16.26 9.93
CA LEU A 109 -2.39 -16.73 8.63
C LEU A 109 -1.62 -17.99 8.20
N ASN A 110 -0.29 -18.00 8.30
CA ASN A 110 0.52 -19.17 7.98
C ASN A 110 0.14 -20.37 8.85
N GLU A 111 0.03 -20.20 10.17
CA GLU A 111 -0.33 -21.26 11.10
C GLU A 111 -1.73 -21.84 10.89
N ALA A 112 -2.70 -20.97 10.51
CA ALA A 112 -4.08 -21.38 10.33
C ALA A 112 -4.37 -22.03 8.96
N THR A 113 -3.56 -21.72 7.93
CA THR A 113 -3.84 -22.14 6.54
C THR A 113 -2.75 -23.01 5.93
N ASN A 114 -1.56 -23.02 6.50
CA ASN A 114 -0.33 -23.57 5.91
C ASN A 114 0.04 -22.91 4.56
N PHE A 115 -0.44 -21.69 4.29
CA PHE A 115 -0.03 -20.92 3.12
C PHE A 115 1.37 -20.32 3.34
N THR A 116 2.12 -20.14 2.27
CA THR A 116 3.36 -19.35 2.32
C THR A 116 2.98 -17.87 2.46
N VAL A 117 3.59 -17.17 3.42
CA VAL A 117 3.31 -15.74 3.66
C VAL A 117 4.57 -14.93 3.51
N LEU A 118 4.51 -13.89 2.66
CA LEU A 118 5.60 -12.94 2.43
C LEU A 118 5.19 -11.54 2.89
N MET A 119 6.05 -10.92 3.69
CA MET A 119 5.86 -9.58 4.26
C MET A 119 7.02 -8.70 3.82
N PRO A 120 6.96 -8.01 2.65
CA PRO A 120 8.01 -7.11 2.21
C PRO A 120 8.02 -5.80 2.99
N ASP A 121 9.21 -5.20 3.17
CA ASP A 121 9.28 -3.75 3.34
C ASP A 121 9.02 -3.09 1.99
N GLN A 122 8.05 -2.21 1.90
CA GLN A 122 7.78 -1.45 0.69
C GLN A 122 8.85 -0.35 0.51
N ARG A 123 9.07 0.12 -0.72
CA ARG A 123 10.10 1.12 -1.03
C ARG A 123 9.92 2.39 -0.17
N GLY A 124 11.05 2.98 0.26
CA GLY A 124 11.07 4.10 1.20
C GLY A 124 10.84 3.71 2.67
N HIS A 125 10.52 2.45 2.96
CA HIS A 125 10.15 2.00 4.30
C HIS A 125 11.08 0.91 4.84
N GLY A 126 10.92 0.61 6.14
CA GLY A 126 11.75 -0.36 6.83
C GLY A 126 13.11 0.19 7.26
N GLN A 127 14.00 -0.71 7.70
CA GLN A 127 15.35 -0.34 8.11
C GLN A 127 16.30 -0.38 6.91
N ASN A 128 17.05 0.70 6.69
CA ASN A 128 18.02 0.82 5.59
C ASN A 128 17.43 0.42 4.23
N PRO A 129 16.37 1.10 3.75
CA PRO A 129 15.76 0.79 2.47
C PRO A 129 16.78 1.03 1.33
N SER A 130 16.76 0.16 0.32
CA SER A 130 17.61 0.35 -0.87
C SER A 130 17.15 1.53 -1.75
N VAL A 131 15.91 1.95 -1.57
CA VAL A 131 15.28 3.13 -2.16
C VAL A 131 14.67 3.92 -1.01
N ASP A 132 14.99 5.20 -0.90
CA ASP A 132 14.61 6.07 0.23
C ASP A 132 13.30 6.82 0.03
N TYR A 133 12.63 6.62 -1.11
CA TYR A 133 11.36 7.26 -1.43
C TYR A 133 10.27 6.25 -1.80
N THR A 134 9.01 6.65 -1.59
CA THR A 134 7.80 5.95 -2.03
C THR A 134 7.14 6.66 -3.20
N SER A 135 6.45 5.92 -4.04
CA SER A 135 5.58 6.43 -5.11
C SER A 135 4.09 6.21 -4.82
N PHE A 136 3.76 5.94 -3.56
CA PHE A 136 2.38 5.78 -3.07
C PHE A 136 1.57 4.71 -3.81
N GLY A 137 2.16 3.55 -4.00
CA GLY A 137 1.53 2.40 -4.65
C GLY A 137 1.87 2.24 -6.14
N GLY A 138 2.63 3.16 -6.74
CA GLY A 138 3.03 3.09 -8.15
C GLY A 138 4.14 2.09 -8.42
N CYS A 139 5.38 2.40 -8.02
CA CYS A 139 6.52 1.49 -8.09
C CYS A 139 6.32 0.28 -7.18
N GLU A 140 5.65 0.46 -6.04
CA GLU A 140 5.33 -0.61 -5.09
C GLU A 140 4.49 -1.71 -5.76
N ALA A 141 3.67 -1.37 -6.75
CA ALA A 141 2.95 -2.36 -7.56
C ALA A 141 3.91 -3.22 -8.41
N ASP A 142 4.95 -2.61 -8.98
CA ASP A 142 5.98 -3.34 -9.73
C ASP A 142 6.85 -4.19 -8.80
N ASP A 143 7.17 -3.68 -7.60
CA ASP A 143 7.86 -4.43 -6.55
C ASP A 143 7.02 -5.61 -6.06
N THR A 144 5.70 -5.42 -5.91
CA THR A 144 4.77 -6.51 -5.56
C THR A 144 4.72 -7.58 -6.64
N THR A 145 4.78 -7.19 -7.93
CA THR A 145 4.89 -8.16 -9.03
C THR A 145 6.21 -8.93 -8.96
N ALA A 146 7.33 -8.26 -8.64
CA ALA A 146 8.62 -8.95 -8.44
C ALA A 146 8.58 -9.90 -7.23
N ALA A 147 7.88 -9.54 -6.15
CA ALA A 147 7.64 -10.41 -5.00
C ALA A 147 6.81 -11.66 -5.37
N ILE A 148 5.82 -11.54 -6.26
CA ILE A 148 5.10 -12.70 -6.81
C ILE A 148 6.04 -13.61 -7.61
N GLU A 149 6.90 -13.04 -8.45
CA GLU A 149 7.90 -13.80 -9.20
C GLU A 149 8.90 -14.49 -8.27
N PHE A 150 9.36 -13.83 -7.22
CA PHE A 150 10.18 -14.44 -6.17
C PHE A 150 9.49 -15.64 -5.52
N LEU A 151 8.23 -15.52 -5.10
CA LEU A 151 7.46 -16.60 -4.51
C LEU A 151 7.32 -17.81 -5.44
N ARG A 152 7.08 -17.60 -6.73
CA ARG A 152 6.99 -18.67 -7.74
C ARG A 152 8.30 -19.44 -7.92
N ASN A 153 9.44 -18.81 -7.68
CA ASN A 153 10.75 -19.41 -7.80
C ASN A 153 11.20 -20.15 -6.53
N LEU A 154 10.43 -20.07 -5.42
CA LEU A 154 10.75 -20.81 -4.21
C LEU A 154 10.63 -22.31 -4.41
N LYS A 155 11.62 -23.02 -3.90
CA LYS A 155 11.68 -24.47 -3.97
C LYS A 155 11.73 -25.11 -2.57
N THR A 156 11.21 -26.32 -2.50
CA THR A 156 11.45 -27.21 -1.35
C THR A 156 12.90 -27.73 -1.40
N PRO A 157 13.40 -28.35 -0.31
CA PRO A 157 14.72 -29.00 -0.35
C PRO A 157 14.84 -30.03 -1.49
N GLU A 158 13.75 -30.70 -1.84
CA GLU A 158 13.66 -31.69 -2.92
C GLU A 158 13.50 -31.07 -4.31
N GLN A 159 13.61 -29.73 -4.44
CA GLN A 159 13.52 -28.97 -5.68
C GLN A 159 12.12 -28.90 -6.32
N PHE A 160 11.07 -29.27 -5.60
CA PHE A 160 9.69 -29.04 -6.03
C PHE A 160 9.28 -27.58 -5.82
N SER A 161 8.24 -27.13 -6.52
CA SER A 161 7.65 -25.79 -6.28
C SER A 161 7.09 -25.73 -4.87
N LEU A 162 7.49 -24.72 -4.10
CA LEU A 162 6.92 -24.51 -2.76
C LEU A 162 5.53 -23.86 -2.85
N VAL A 163 5.37 -22.87 -3.74
CA VAL A 163 4.15 -22.09 -3.89
C VAL A 163 3.34 -22.59 -5.08
N GLY A 164 2.05 -22.75 -4.87
CA GLY A 164 1.07 -23.09 -5.90
C GLY A 164 0.79 -21.93 -6.85
N LYS A 165 -0.22 -22.11 -7.71
CA LYS A 165 -0.55 -21.16 -8.78
C LYS A 165 -1.26 -19.90 -8.30
N ASP A 166 -2.00 -19.96 -7.18
CA ASP A 166 -2.91 -18.92 -6.72
C ASP A 166 -2.25 -18.06 -5.64
N ILE A 167 -2.35 -16.76 -5.81
CA ILE A 167 -1.75 -15.75 -4.93
C ILE A 167 -2.86 -14.91 -4.31
N GLY A 168 -2.74 -14.64 -3.02
CA GLY A 168 -3.50 -13.60 -2.31
C GLY A 168 -2.64 -12.39 -2.01
N ILE A 169 -3.26 -11.21 -1.93
CA ILE A 169 -2.58 -10.02 -1.44
C ILE A 169 -3.46 -9.33 -0.40
N TYR A 170 -2.91 -9.12 0.80
CA TYR A 170 -3.43 -8.18 1.77
C TYR A 170 -2.74 -6.84 1.55
N GLY A 171 -3.51 -5.76 1.49
CA GLY A 171 -2.99 -4.40 1.35
C GLY A 171 -3.66 -3.45 2.32
N LEU A 172 -2.84 -2.67 3.01
CA LEU A 172 -3.30 -1.66 3.95
C LEU A 172 -2.89 -0.27 3.46
N GLU A 173 -3.86 0.62 3.25
CA GLU A 173 -3.69 2.00 2.79
C GLU A 173 -2.84 2.08 1.50
N MET A 174 -1.59 2.56 1.56
CA MET A 174 -0.66 2.55 0.43
C MET A 174 -0.47 1.15 -0.15
N GLY A 175 -0.34 0.15 0.72
CA GLY A 175 -0.24 -1.25 0.31
C GLY A 175 -1.47 -1.73 -0.45
N SER A 176 -2.66 -1.16 -0.21
CA SER A 176 -3.87 -1.50 -0.94
C SER A 176 -3.85 -0.98 -2.39
N LEU A 177 -3.30 0.23 -2.63
CA LEU A 177 -3.08 0.75 -3.99
C LEU A 177 -2.09 -0.12 -4.77
N ALA A 178 -0.98 -0.50 -4.12
CA ALA A 178 0.01 -1.41 -4.70
C ALA A 178 -0.61 -2.78 -5.03
N ALA A 179 -1.42 -3.34 -4.12
CA ALA A 179 -2.11 -4.62 -4.29
C ALA A 179 -3.07 -4.61 -5.49
N ILE A 180 -3.94 -3.59 -5.58
CA ILE A 180 -4.87 -3.44 -6.70
C ILE A 180 -4.08 -3.33 -8.01
N ALA A 181 -3.09 -2.44 -8.08
CA ALA A 181 -2.30 -2.23 -9.28
C ALA A 181 -1.47 -3.45 -9.69
N ALA A 182 -0.94 -4.23 -8.75
CA ALA A 182 -0.27 -5.50 -9.05
C ALA A 182 -1.25 -6.55 -9.58
N ALA A 183 -2.46 -6.64 -9.00
CA ALA A 183 -3.49 -7.58 -9.43
C ALA A 183 -3.99 -7.31 -10.87
N THR A 184 -3.93 -6.05 -11.35
CA THR A 184 -4.24 -5.77 -12.77
C THR A 184 -3.24 -6.36 -13.74
N LYS A 185 -1.99 -6.61 -13.28
CA LYS A 185 -0.89 -7.11 -14.10
C LYS A 185 -0.72 -8.63 -14.04
N ASP A 186 -1.19 -9.24 -12.94
CA ASP A 186 -0.94 -10.66 -12.69
C ASP A 186 -2.25 -11.44 -12.46
N PRO A 187 -2.64 -12.32 -13.41
CA PRO A 187 -3.87 -13.10 -13.31
C PRO A 187 -3.82 -14.19 -12.23
N SER A 188 -2.67 -14.51 -11.66
CA SER A 188 -2.58 -15.46 -10.55
C SER A 188 -3.03 -14.86 -9.22
N VAL A 189 -3.15 -13.54 -9.12
CA VAL A 189 -3.73 -12.89 -7.94
C VAL A 189 -5.24 -13.16 -7.96
N LYS A 190 -5.70 -14.08 -7.12
CA LYS A 190 -7.10 -14.54 -7.04
C LYS A 190 -7.88 -13.89 -5.90
N ALA A 191 -7.18 -13.49 -4.84
CA ALA A 191 -7.80 -12.95 -3.64
C ALA A 191 -7.13 -11.64 -3.20
N LEU A 192 -7.94 -10.63 -2.88
CA LEU A 192 -7.49 -9.32 -2.40
C LEU A 192 -8.23 -8.99 -1.10
N ALA A 193 -7.50 -8.83 0.00
CA ALA A 193 -8.02 -8.24 1.23
C ALA A 193 -7.44 -6.83 1.36
N LEU A 194 -8.28 -5.80 1.23
CA LEU A 194 -7.88 -4.41 1.10
C LEU A 194 -8.50 -3.58 2.21
N ASP A 195 -7.68 -2.89 2.98
CA ASP A 195 -8.15 -2.07 4.10
C ASP A 195 -7.75 -0.60 3.91
N SER A 196 -8.66 0.30 4.27
CA SER A 196 -8.44 1.75 4.24
C SER A 196 -7.93 2.25 2.89
N VAL A 197 -8.60 1.87 1.81
CA VAL A 197 -8.14 2.09 0.43
C VAL A 197 -8.23 3.57 0.04
N PRO A 198 -7.12 4.25 -0.30
CA PRO A 198 -7.15 5.60 -0.84
C PRO A 198 -7.81 5.63 -2.23
N GLN A 199 -8.39 6.79 -2.60
CA GLN A 199 -8.96 6.96 -3.94
C GLN A 199 -7.88 6.82 -5.03
N ASN A 200 -6.72 7.42 -4.81
CA ASN A 200 -5.52 7.35 -5.65
C ASN A 200 -4.30 7.86 -4.88
N ALA A 201 -3.12 7.86 -5.50
CA ALA A 201 -1.89 8.35 -4.90
C ALA A 201 -1.93 9.85 -4.55
N ASP A 202 -2.55 10.70 -5.38
CA ASP A 202 -2.68 12.14 -5.10
C ASP A 202 -3.51 12.39 -3.84
N SER A 203 -4.61 11.64 -3.63
CA SER A 203 -5.44 11.75 -2.42
C SER A 203 -4.71 11.26 -1.18
N MET A 204 -3.85 10.26 -1.32
CA MET A 204 -3.04 9.77 -0.21
C MET A 204 -1.97 10.79 0.20
N ILE A 205 -1.28 11.41 -0.75
CA ILE A 205 -0.34 12.51 -0.48
C ILE A 205 -1.06 13.65 0.23
N ALA A 206 -2.24 14.03 -0.26
CA ALA A 206 -3.03 15.09 0.35
C ALA A 206 -3.38 14.79 1.81
N SER A 207 -3.90 13.60 2.10
CA SER A 207 -4.24 13.21 3.48
C SER A 207 -3.02 13.14 4.40
N THR A 208 -1.86 12.70 3.89
CA THR A 208 -0.60 12.68 4.64
C THR A 208 -0.11 14.09 4.96
N VAL A 209 -0.20 15.02 3.98
CA VAL A 209 0.14 16.42 4.19
C VAL A 209 -0.82 17.09 5.17
N GLU A 210 -2.12 16.83 5.07
CA GLU A 210 -3.14 17.33 6.01
C GLU A 210 -2.88 16.87 7.44
N SER A 211 -2.51 15.62 7.63
CA SER A 211 -2.15 15.07 8.94
C SER A 211 -0.88 15.72 9.52
N ARG A 212 0.11 16.00 8.67
CA ARG A 212 1.40 16.58 9.09
C ARG A 212 1.34 18.09 9.32
N TYR A 213 0.49 18.79 8.55
CA TYR A 213 0.33 20.25 8.57
C TYR A 213 -1.13 20.64 8.76
N PRO A 214 -1.70 20.47 9.97
CA PRO A 214 -3.13 20.69 10.22
C PRO A 214 -3.57 22.15 10.01
N PHE A 215 -2.66 23.12 10.22
CA PHE A 215 -2.92 24.53 9.96
C PHE A 215 -2.81 24.83 8.45
N GLY A 216 -3.91 25.28 7.86
CA GLY A 216 -3.99 25.55 6.42
C GLY A 216 -4.00 24.28 5.55
N SER A 217 -4.41 23.16 6.11
CA SER A 217 -4.38 21.82 5.52
C SER A 217 -4.97 21.76 4.10
N VAL A 218 -6.11 22.43 3.86
CA VAL A 218 -6.74 22.47 2.53
C VAL A 218 -5.82 23.12 1.49
N VAL A 219 -5.14 24.21 1.85
CA VAL A 219 -4.23 24.92 0.92
C VAL A 219 -2.96 24.10 0.69
N THR A 220 -2.38 23.55 1.76
CA THR A 220 -1.14 22.74 1.66
C THR A 220 -1.36 21.45 0.90
N SER A 221 -2.52 20.79 1.05
CA SER A 221 -2.86 19.57 0.30
C SER A 221 -3.05 19.84 -1.20
N GLU A 222 -3.68 20.97 -1.58
CA GLU A 222 -3.78 21.36 -2.99
C GLU A 222 -2.41 21.70 -3.60
N PHE A 223 -1.54 22.36 -2.85
CA PHE A 223 -0.16 22.60 -3.30
C PHE A 223 0.62 21.28 -3.45
N ALA A 224 0.45 20.34 -2.55
CA ALA A 224 1.07 19.01 -2.69
C ALA A 224 0.59 18.29 -3.96
N LYS A 225 -0.72 18.30 -4.25
CA LYS A 225 -1.26 17.73 -5.51
C LYS A 225 -0.66 18.40 -6.75
N LEU A 226 -0.48 19.73 -6.75
CA LEU A 226 0.19 20.42 -7.84
C LEU A 226 1.66 19.99 -8.01
N GLY A 227 2.36 19.76 -6.91
CA GLY A 227 3.76 19.32 -6.87
C GLY A 227 3.99 17.90 -7.38
N THR A 228 2.97 17.01 -7.38
CA THR A 228 3.14 15.63 -7.81
C THR A 228 3.55 15.49 -9.27
N ARG A 229 3.09 16.38 -10.16
CA ARG A 229 3.42 16.33 -11.59
C ARG A 229 4.89 16.61 -11.89
N PRO A 230 5.49 17.71 -11.40
CA PRO A 230 6.91 17.95 -11.62
C PRO A 230 7.80 17.02 -10.81
N TYR A 231 7.41 16.62 -9.60
CA TYR A 231 8.21 15.75 -8.75
C TYR A 231 8.33 14.33 -9.34
N PHE A 232 7.22 13.73 -9.71
CA PHE A 232 7.15 12.40 -10.34
C PHE A 232 7.07 12.52 -11.87
N TYR A 233 7.86 13.40 -12.45
CA TYR A 233 7.90 13.62 -13.91
C TYR A 233 8.28 12.35 -14.66
N GLN A 234 9.22 11.58 -14.12
CA GLN A 234 9.65 10.28 -14.64
C GLN A 234 9.42 9.22 -13.56
N GLY A 235 9.03 8.03 -13.99
CA GLY A 235 8.91 6.89 -13.06
C GLY A 235 7.53 6.22 -13.09
N CYS A 236 7.29 5.46 -12.04
CA CYS A 236 6.14 4.56 -11.90
C CYS A 236 4.97 5.17 -11.10
N TYR A 237 5.00 6.46 -10.79
CA TYR A 237 3.90 7.12 -10.08
C TYR A 237 2.60 7.03 -10.87
N ARG A 238 1.53 6.56 -10.21
CA ARG A 238 0.23 6.31 -10.84
C ARG A 238 -0.84 7.25 -10.30
N ARG A 239 -1.54 7.93 -11.21
CA ARG A 239 -2.69 8.79 -10.88
C ARG A 239 -4.03 8.11 -11.09
N GLU A 240 -4.01 6.92 -11.64
CA GLU A 240 -5.20 6.12 -11.87
C GLU A 240 -5.92 5.88 -10.54
N SER A 241 -7.25 5.98 -10.56
CA SER A 241 -8.03 5.74 -9.35
C SER A 241 -8.10 4.24 -9.02
N SER A 242 -8.18 3.94 -7.71
CA SER A 242 -8.43 2.56 -7.25
C SER A 242 -9.69 1.97 -7.89
N CYS A 243 -10.72 2.80 -8.12
CA CYS A 243 -11.93 2.40 -8.80
C CYS A 243 -11.70 1.99 -10.27
N ASP A 244 -10.91 2.78 -11.04
CA ASP A 244 -10.66 2.45 -12.45
C ASP A 244 -9.82 1.17 -12.59
N MET A 245 -8.85 0.97 -11.72
CA MET A 245 -8.10 -0.28 -11.63
C MET A 245 -9.01 -1.46 -11.26
N ALA A 246 -9.90 -1.29 -10.28
CA ALA A 246 -10.80 -2.34 -9.82
C ALA A 246 -11.76 -2.84 -10.91
N LYS A 247 -12.21 -1.98 -11.82
CA LYS A 247 -13.07 -2.36 -12.97
C LYS A 247 -12.47 -3.46 -13.86
N THR A 248 -11.15 -3.62 -13.84
CA THR A 248 -10.43 -4.62 -14.64
C THR A 248 -10.29 -5.98 -13.94
N LEU A 249 -10.61 -6.07 -12.65
CA LEU A 249 -10.36 -7.22 -11.78
C LEU A 249 -11.54 -8.22 -11.77
N ALA A 250 -11.93 -8.70 -12.95
CA ALA A 250 -13.00 -9.67 -13.09
C ALA A 250 -12.63 -11.03 -12.46
N GLY A 251 -13.60 -11.70 -11.82
CA GLY A 251 -13.45 -13.06 -11.28
C GLY A 251 -12.49 -13.17 -10.09
N ARG A 252 -12.28 -12.08 -9.34
CA ARG A 252 -11.46 -12.06 -8.11
C ARG A 252 -12.35 -12.18 -6.87
N SER A 253 -11.81 -12.78 -5.82
CA SER A 253 -12.39 -12.69 -4.47
C SER A 253 -11.84 -11.45 -3.81
N VAL A 254 -12.68 -10.59 -3.27
CA VAL A 254 -12.29 -9.30 -2.70
C VAL A 254 -12.96 -9.09 -1.35
N LEU A 255 -12.15 -8.79 -0.34
CA LEU A 255 -12.60 -8.29 0.96
C LEU A 255 -12.18 -6.82 1.06
N LEU A 256 -13.14 -5.92 1.17
CA LEU A 256 -12.91 -4.51 1.42
C LEU A 256 -13.18 -4.18 2.88
N MET A 257 -12.23 -3.54 3.52
CA MET A 257 -12.31 -3.15 4.92
C MET A 257 -11.99 -1.66 5.08
N ALA A 258 -12.67 -1.01 6.00
CA ALA A 258 -12.37 0.34 6.47
C ALA A 258 -12.97 0.53 7.85
N GLY A 259 -12.55 1.55 8.57
CA GLY A 259 -13.04 1.80 9.91
C GLY A 259 -13.25 3.28 10.23
N LEU A 260 -13.91 3.50 11.37
CA LEU A 260 -14.16 4.83 11.92
C LEU A 260 -12.88 5.52 12.39
N ASP A 261 -11.82 4.76 12.60
CA ASP A 261 -10.49 5.22 13.00
C ASP A 261 -9.66 5.81 11.84
N ALA A 262 -10.14 5.64 10.59
CA ALA A 262 -9.52 6.20 9.38
C ALA A 262 -10.61 6.77 8.44
N PRO A 263 -11.38 7.80 8.88
CA PRO A 263 -12.55 8.30 8.16
C PRO A 263 -12.20 8.85 6.77
N GLN A 264 -10.97 9.33 6.56
CA GLN A 264 -10.47 9.82 5.27
C GLN A 264 -10.45 8.72 4.20
N PHE A 265 -10.37 7.44 4.59
CA PHE A 265 -10.36 6.30 3.66
C PHE A 265 -11.69 5.52 3.65
N GLN A 266 -12.56 5.74 4.63
CA GLN A 266 -13.83 5.03 4.75
C GLN A 266 -14.75 5.25 3.53
N ASP A 267 -14.91 6.52 3.12
CA ASP A 267 -15.74 6.89 1.97
C ASP A 267 -15.16 6.35 0.64
N SER A 268 -13.84 6.47 0.44
CA SER A 268 -13.19 5.94 -0.78
C SER A 268 -13.29 4.42 -0.86
N THR A 269 -13.10 3.69 0.24
CA THR A 269 -13.25 2.24 0.29
C THR A 269 -14.71 1.82 0.05
N SER A 270 -15.67 2.54 0.63
CA SER A 270 -17.10 2.29 0.40
C SER A 270 -17.49 2.50 -1.07
N LYS A 271 -16.97 3.57 -1.71
CA LYS A 271 -17.19 3.81 -3.14
C LYS A 271 -16.55 2.75 -4.01
N LEU A 272 -15.36 2.28 -3.64
CA LEU A 272 -14.63 1.25 -4.37
C LEU A 272 -15.41 -0.06 -4.49
N SER A 273 -16.26 -0.41 -3.49
CA SER A 273 -17.08 -1.61 -3.52
C SER A 273 -18.01 -1.69 -4.75
N LYS A 274 -18.38 -0.54 -5.32
CA LYS A 274 -19.26 -0.44 -6.50
C LYS A 274 -18.51 -0.51 -7.83
N CYS A 275 -17.19 -0.59 -7.80
CA CYS A 275 -16.35 -0.52 -9.00
C CYS A 275 -15.94 -1.90 -9.53
N PHE A 276 -15.99 -2.93 -8.68
CA PHE A 276 -15.63 -4.28 -9.11
C PHE A 276 -16.66 -4.86 -10.07
N PRO A 277 -16.22 -5.66 -11.05
CA PRO A 277 -17.13 -6.37 -11.96
C PRO A 277 -18.08 -7.29 -11.22
N SER A 278 -19.29 -7.49 -11.76
CA SER A 278 -20.37 -8.28 -11.16
C SER A 278 -20.04 -9.77 -10.95
N ASN A 279 -19.04 -10.29 -11.66
CA ASN A 279 -18.54 -11.66 -11.51
C ASN A 279 -17.42 -11.79 -10.45
N SER A 280 -17.10 -10.73 -9.72
CA SER A 280 -16.22 -10.78 -8.57
C SER A 280 -17.00 -11.13 -7.31
N MET A 281 -16.41 -11.96 -6.44
CA MET A 281 -16.96 -12.23 -5.11
C MET A 281 -16.50 -11.13 -4.16
N LEU A 282 -17.42 -10.24 -3.80
CA LEU A 282 -17.11 -9.06 -3.00
C LEU A 282 -17.80 -9.10 -1.63
N GLU A 283 -16.99 -8.98 -0.58
CA GLU A 283 -17.42 -8.65 0.78
C GLU A 283 -16.90 -7.26 1.16
N ALA A 284 -17.73 -6.43 1.78
CA ALA A 284 -17.34 -5.09 2.24
C ALA A 284 -17.76 -4.87 3.70
N LYS A 285 -16.82 -4.42 4.52
CA LYS A 285 -16.97 -4.04 5.93
C LYS A 285 -16.28 -2.70 6.17
N THR A 286 -17.06 -1.62 6.13
CA THR A 286 -16.55 -0.25 6.19
C THR A 286 -16.85 0.47 7.50
N ASP A 287 -17.30 -0.24 8.51
CA ASP A 287 -17.70 0.23 9.82
C ASP A 287 -16.88 -0.39 10.98
N LEU A 288 -15.66 -0.84 10.67
CA LEU A 288 -14.79 -1.47 11.66
C LEU A 288 -14.35 -0.48 12.76
N SER A 289 -14.09 -1.00 13.95
CA SER A 289 -13.58 -0.22 15.07
C SER A 289 -12.73 -1.12 16.00
N PRO A 290 -11.41 -1.13 15.78
CA PRO A 290 -10.65 -0.44 14.72
C PRO A 290 -10.61 -1.22 13.40
N SER A 291 -10.15 -0.54 12.35
CA SER A 291 -9.68 -1.16 11.10
C SER A 291 -8.22 -1.58 11.21
N GLY A 292 -7.69 -2.19 10.16
CA GLY A 292 -6.25 -2.49 10.06
C GLY A 292 -5.36 -1.26 10.18
N TYR A 293 -5.89 -0.07 9.89
CA TYR A 293 -5.13 1.18 9.96
C TYR A 293 -4.60 1.50 11.37
N SER A 294 -5.36 1.17 12.43
CA SER A 294 -4.98 1.39 13.83
C SER A 294 -4.92 0.10 14.67
N ILE A 295 -4.88 -1.06 14.03
CA ILE A 295 -5.02 -2.37 14.68
C ILE A 295 -3.98 -2.62 15.79
N ILE A 296 -2.78 -2.05 15.68
CA ILE A 296 -1.73 -2.15 16.71
C ILE A 296 -2.10 -1.50 18.05
N ASN A 297 -3.08 -0.60 18.04
CA ASN A 297 -3.59 0.09 19.23
C ASN A 297 -4.87 -0.57 19.80
N ALA A 298 -5.34 -1.65 19.16
CA ALA A 298 -6.54 -2.36 19.55
C ALA A 298 -6.33 -3.21 20.81
N SER A 299 -7.43 -3.55 21.48
CA SER A 299 -7.41 -4.64 22.45
C SER A 299 -7.07 -5.98 21.77
N LEU A 300 -6.58 -6.94 22.55
CA LEU A 300 -6.27 -8.26 22.00
C LEU A 300 -7.49 -8.90 21.31
N GLU A 301 -8.66 -8.81 21.92
CA GLU A 301 -9.92 -9.38 21.39
C GLU A 301 -10.30 -8.76 20.02
N LEU A 302 -10.20 -7.44 19.87
CA LEU A 302 -10.51 -6.75 18.63
C LEU A 302 -9.48 -7.08 17.54
N SER A 303 -8.20 -7.15 17.91
CA SER A 303 -7.13 -7.56 17.00
C SER A 303 -7.32 -9.01 16.52
N GLU A 304 -7.67 -9.93 17.43
CA GLU A 304 -7.98 -11.32 17.06
C GLU A 304 -9.16 -11.43 16.12
N SER A 305 -10.24 -10.69 16.38
CA SER A 305 -11.42 -10.68 15.53
C SER A 305 -11.13 -10.15 14.12
N TYR A 306 -10.28 -9.12 14.03
CA TYR A 306 -9.81 -8.59 12.75
C TYR A 306 -8.95 -9.60 11.99
N ASP A 307 -7.92 -10.15 12.63
CA ASP A 307 -7.02 -11.14 12.04
C ASP A 307 -7.81 -12.36 11.56
N GLN A 308 -8.75 -12.87 12.37
CA GLN A 308 -9.58 -14.01 12.01
C GLN A 308 -10.41 -13.76 10.75
N ARG A 309 -10.96 -12.56 10.58
CA ARG A 309 -11.71 -12.18 9.36
C ARG A 309 -10.83 -12.28 8.11
N VAL A 310 -9.61 -11.75 8.17
CA VAL A 310 -8.67 -11.79 7.05
C VAL A 310 -8.24 -13.24 6.76
N ILE A 311 -7.97 -14.01 7.80
CA ILE A 311 -7.60 -15.43 7.69
C ILE A 311 -8.72 -16.25 7.04
N ASP A 312 -9.95 -16.09 7.51
CA ASP A 312 -11.11 -16.82 6.98
C ASP A 312 -11.38 -16.46 5.52
N PHE A 313 -11.25 -15.18 5.17
CA PHE A 313 -11.33 -14.74 3.79
C PHE A 313 -10.32 -15.45 2.89
N PHE A 314 -9.02 -15.44 3.23
CA PHE A 314 -8.02 -16.10 2.38
C PHE A 314 -8.18 -17.60 2.36
N ARG A 315 -8.57 -18.22 3.48
CA ARG A 315 -8.87 -19.67 3.53
C ARG A 315 -9.97 -20.04 2.56
N LEU A 316 -11.06 -19.26 2.50
CA LEU A 316 -12.18 -19.51 1.61
C LEU A 316 -11.84 -19.19 0.14
N ALA A 317 -11.12 -18.10 -0.11
CA ALA A 317 -10.87 -17.62 -1.45
C ALA A 317 -9.74 -18.38 -2.18
N LEU A 318 -8.78 -18.96 -1.46
CA LEU A 318 -7.61 -19.65 -2.00
C LEU A 318 -7.56 -21.12 -1.60
N GLY A 319 -8.27 -21.53 -0.55
CA GLY A 319 -8.34 -22.92 -0.12
C GLY A 319 -8.97 -23.77 -1.22
N GLN A 320 -8.44 -24.97 -1.46
CA GLN A 320 -9.15 -25.95 -2.28
C GLN A 320 -10.42 -26.35 -1.51
N PRO A 321 -11.56 -26.54 -2.19
CA PRO A 321 -12.70 -27.15 -1.56
C PRO A 321 -12.23 -28.47 -0.94
N ALA A 322 -12.54 -28.67 0.35
CA ALA A 322 -12.29 -29.93 1.02
C ALA A 322 -12.88 -31.06 0.15
N ILE A 323 -12.00 -31.93 -0.34
CA ILE A 323 -12.36 -33.11 -1.12
C ILE A 323 -13.12 -34.07 -0.19
#